data_b3f81c26cc52cd010a936d2e91a357dd
#
_entry.id   b3f81c26cc52cd010a936d2e91a357dd
#
_cell.length_a   1.000
_cell.length_b   1.000
_cell.length_c   1.000
_cell.angle_alpha   90.00
_cell.angle_beta   90.00
_cell.angle_gamma   90.00
#
_symmetry.space_group_name_H-M   'P 1'
#
loop_
_entity.id
_entity.type
_entity.pdbx_description
1 polymer ?
#
loop_
_entity_poly.entity_id
_entity_poly.type
_entity_poly.pdbx_seq_one_letter_code
_entity_poly.pdbx_strand_id
1 'polypeptide(L)'
;MWRRTRRGDRCVTVIIDLTPVRDRSGPARLVDVVPGRSKKVLKTWLSQRDQDWRGRVEVVAMDGFTGFKSAAGEELPQARAVMDPFHVVSLAASKLDQCRRRIQRAITGRRGRAGDRLHRARRTLHTRAGLLTDAQTERLETLFADDRHAAVQASWGVYQRLIQAYRTKEAGLGKYLTQRLIDSLKQAIPEGPEEIQTLAKTPTERASDTPGLP
;
A
#
# COMPACT_ATOMS: atom_id res chain seq x y z
N MET A 1 -10.49 11.04 -11.97
CA MET A 1 -9.50 11.67 -12.88
C MET A 1 -9.47 13.16 -12.56
N TRP A 2 -8.46 13.63 -11.81
CA TRP A 2 -8.38 15.02 -11.35
C TRP A 2 -7.74 15.88 -12.42
N ARG A 3 -8.44 16.91 -12.89
CA ARG A 3 -7.92 17.83 -13.90
C ARG A 3 -6.83 18.71 -13.31
N ARG A 4 -5.70 18.79 -13.98
CA ARG A 4 -4.61 19.73 -13.73
C ARG A 4 -5.12 21.16 -13.91
N THR A 5 -5.28 21.91 -12.84
CA THR A 5 -5.44 23.36 -12.93
C THR A 5 -4.07 23.98 -13.23
N ARG A 6 -3.99 24.83 -14.23
CA ARG A 6 -2.73 25.45 -14.74
C ARG A 6 -2.10 26.47 -13.77
N ARG A 7 -2.81 26.87 -12.69
CA ARG A 7 -2.32 27.79 -11.65
C ARG A 7 -2.86 27.30 -10.30
N GLY A 8 -1.96 26.91 -9.39
CA GLY A 8 -2.30 26.47 -8.04
C GLY A 8 -1.62 25.16 -7.63
N ASP A 9 -1.84 24.74 -6.42
CA ASP A 9 -1.36 23.45 -5.90
C ASP A 9 -1.92 22.30 -6.69
N ARG A 10 -1.02 21.43 -7.19
CA ARG A 10 -1.38 20.28 -8.03
C ARG A 10 -2.01 19.14 -7.24
N CYS A 11 -2.05 19.24 -5.95
CA CYS A 11 -2.53 18.23 -5.02
C CYS A 11 -3.42 18.89 -3.98
N VAL A 12 -4.27 18.08 -3.34
CA VAL A 12 -5.01 18.45 -2.15
C VAL A 12 -4.72 17.42 -1.06
N THR A 13 -4.78 17.86 0.19
CA THR A 13 -4.82 16.99 1.36
C THR A 13 -6.28 16.84 1.79
N VAL A 14 -6.77 15.60 1.77
CA VAL A 14 -8.12 15.25 2.19
C VAL A 14 -8.05 14.70 3.60
N ILE A 15 -8.85 15.24 4.51
CA ILE A 15 -8.93 14.82 5.90
C ILE A 15 -10.29 14.14 6.11
N ILE A 16 -10.24 12.92 6.62
CA ILE A 16 -11.42 12.07 6.78
C ILE A 16 -11.47 11.56 8.22
N ASP A 17 -12.65 11.64 8.84
CA ASP A 17 -12.93 10.98 10.10
C ASP A 17 -13.40 9.55 9.84
N LEU A 18 -12.64 8.59 10.34
CA LEU A 18 -12.91 7.16 10.24
C LEU A 18 -13.58 6.59 11.50
N THR A 19 -13.83 7.41 12.53
CA THR A 19 -14.47 6.98 13.78
C THR A 19 -15.77 6.24 13.54
N PRO A 20 -16.70 6.71 12.68
CA PRO A 20 -17.95 5.99 12.44
C PRO A 20 -17.77 4.60 11.81
N VAL A 21 -16.72 4.44 10.98
CA VAL A 21 -16.40 3.12 10.38
C VAL A 21 -15.84 2.19 11.46
N ARG A 22 -14.96 2.71 12.34
CA ARG A 22 -14.36 1.96 13.45
C ARG A 22 -15.42 1.49 14.43
N ASP A 23 -16.34 2.39 14.81
CA ASP A 23 -17.39 2.13 15.80
C ASP A 23 -18.62 1.43 15.19
N ARG A 24 -18.62 1.21 13.87
CA ARG A 24 -19.75 0.67 13.11
C ARG A 24 -21.02 1.52 13.23
N SER A 25 -20.89 2.81 13.54
CA SER A 25 -22.00 3.77 13.67
C SER A 25 -22.39 4.42 12.34
N GLY A 26 -21.57 4.29 11.29
CA GLY A 26 -21.86 4.88 9.99
C GLY A 26 -20.68 4.90 9.01
N PRO A 27 -20.84 5.56 7.87
CA PRO A 27 -19.78 5.73 6.89
C PRO A 27 -18.71 6.73 7.36
N ALA A 28 -17.53 6.68 6.73
CA ALA A 28 -16.50 7.70 6.89
C ALA A 28 -17.04 9.11 6.56
N ARG A 29 -16.57 10.11 7.30
CA ARG A 29 -17.01 11.51 7.13
C ARG A 29 -15.88 12.37 6.60
N LEU A 30 -16.14 13.16 5.56
CA LEU A 30 -15.22 14.18 5.10
C LEU A 30 -15.16 15.30 6.15
N VAL A 31 -13.97 15.57 6.68
CA VAL A 31 -13.73 16.67 7.63
C VAL A 31 -13.31 17.92 6.87
N ASP A 32 -12.34 17.80 5.96
CA ASP A 32 -11.85 18.95 5.21
C ASP A 32 -11.09 18.53 3.94
N VAL A 33 -10.91 19.50 3.01
CA VAL A 33 -10.09 19.38 1.81
C VAL A 33 -9.24 20.64 1.67
N VAL A 34 -7.94 20.52 1.96
CA VAL A 34 -7.02 21.67 1.93
C VAL A 34 -6.09 21.61 0.71
N PRO A 35 -5.83 22.73 0.04
CA PRO A 35 -4.89 22.80 -1.07
C PRO A 35 -3.47 22.43 -0.64
N GLY A 36 -2.77 21.69 -1.50
CA GLY A 36 -1.38 21.30 -1.28
C GLY A 36 -1.22 19.91 -0.65
N ARG A 37 0.02 19.38 -0.75
CA ARG A 37 0.46 18.12 -0.15
C ARG A 37 1.86 18.31 0.43
N SER A 38 1.93 18.86 1.64
CA SER A 38 3.20 19.07 2.33
C SER A 38 3.06 18.93 3.83
N LYS A 39 4.19 18.72 4.53
CA LYS A 39 4.22 18.76 6.00
C LYS A 39 3.56 20.04 6.54
N LYS A 40 3.90 21.20 5.96
CA LYS A 40 3.38 22.51 6.38
C LYS A 40 1.86 22.57 6.29
N VAL A 41 1.28 22.08 5.20
CA VAL A 41 -0.19 22.10 4.99
C VAL A 41 -0.90 21.33 6.10
N LEU A 42 -0.51 20.07 6.36
CA LEU A 42 -1.14 19.27 7.42
C LEU A 42 -0.86 19.86 8.80
N LYS A 43 0.38 20.31 9.07
CA LYS A 43 0.73 20.92 10.35
C LYS A 43 -0.12 22.16 10.63
N THR A 44 -0.21 23.09 9.66
CA THR A 44 -1.03 24.30 9.80
C THR A 44 -2.51 23.95 10.03
N TRP A 45 -3.02 22.97 9.29
CA TRP A 45 -4.41 22.54 9.47
C TRP A 45 -4.67 21.99 10.87
N LEU A 46 -3.78 21.14 11.39
CA LEU A 46 -3.87 20.56 12.73
C LEU A 46 -3.73 21.62 13.83
N SER A 47 -2.80 22.56 13.69
CA SER A 47 -2.59 23.62 14.69
C SER A 47 -3.79 24.59 14.83
N GLN A 48 -4.65 24.67 13.82
CA GLN A 48 -5.91 25.44 13.86
C GLN A 48 -7.03 24.75 14.62
N ARG A 49 -6.87 23.49 15.01
CA ARG A 49 -7.84 22.75 15.82
C ARG A 49 -7.59 23.04 17.30
N ASP A 50 -8.68 23.15 18.07
CA ASP A 50 -8.56 23.32 19.51
C ASP A 50 -7.87 22.11 20.17
N GLN A 51 -7.39 22.32 21.39
CA GLN A 51 -6.63 21.30 22.12
C GLN A 51 -7.51 20.08 22.45
N ASP A 52 -8.78 20.28 22.73
CA ASP A 52 -9.72 19.20 23.06
C ASP A 52 -9.97 18.31 21.84
N TRP A 53 -10.13 18.90 20.65
CA TRP A 53 -10.25 18.15 19.42
C TRP A 53 -8.99 17.34 19.14
N ARG A 54 -7.81 17.98 19.24
CA ARG A 54 -6.52 17.30 19.03
C ARG A 54 -6.31 16.18 20.06
N GLY A 55 -6.67 16.40 21.33
CA GLY A 55 -6.55 15.43 22.42
C GLY A 55 -7.39 14.17 22.22
N ARG A 56 -8.50 14.26 21.48
CA ARG A 56 -9.35 13.09 21.16
C ARG A 56 -8.87 12.25 19.99
N VAL A 57 -7.86 12.71 19.24
CA VAL A 57 -7.31 11.94 18.12
C VAL A 57 -6.39 10.84 18.66
N GLU A 58 -6.81 9.59 18.59
CA GLU A 58 -6.06 8.42 19.04
C GLU A 58 -5.16 7.83 17.94
N VAL A 59 -5.65 7.84 16.69
CA VAL A 59 -4.98 7.22 15.54
C VAL A 59 -5.06 8.13 14.33
N VAL A 60 -3.93 8.28 13.65
CA VAL A 60 -3.85 8.96 12.35
C VAL A 60 -3.38 7.98 11.28
N ALA A 61 -4.29 7.56 10.41
CA ALA A 61 -3.95 6.75 9.24
C ALA A 61 -3.52 7.67 8.09
N MET A 62 -2.37 7.42 7.49
CA MET A 62 -1.84 8.27 6.43
C MET A 62 -1.14 7.48 5.35
N ASP A 63 -0.96 8.10 4.19
CA ASP A 63 -0.11 7.53 3.14
C ASP A 63 1.38 7.51 3.55
N GLY A 64 2.23 6.91 2.72
CA GLY A 64 3.66 6.77 2.99
C GLY A 64 4.46 8.08 3.01
N PHE A 65 3.83 9.25 2.93
CA PHE A 65 4.54 10.53 2.91
C PHE A 65 5.07 10.91 4.30
N THR A 66 6.40 10.95 4.43
CA THR A 66 7.09 11.22 5.71
C THR A 66 6.72 12.58 6.31
N GLY A 67 6.41 13.58 5.49
CA GLY A 67 5.98 14.89 5.94
C GLY A 67 4.68 14.86 6.75
N PHE A 68 3.75 13.98 6.42
CA PHE A 68 2.51 13.84 7.20
C PHE A 68 2.77 13.16 8.55
N LYS A 69 3.65 12.14 8.58
CA LYS A 69 4.06 11.51 9.85
C LYS A 69 4.71 12.52 10.79
N SER A 70 5.62 13.36 10.26
CA SER A 70 6.26 14.41 11.05
C SER A 70 5.26 15.45 11.56
N ALA A 71 4.31 15.90 10.71
CA ALA A 71 3.29 16.87 11.12
C ALA A 71 2.36 16.31 12.21
N ALA A 72 1.92 15.05 12.05
CA ALA A 72 1.10 14.39 13.04
C ALA A 72 1.85 14.19 14.36
N GLY A 73 3.12 13.78 14.34
CA GLY A 73 3.92 13.62 15.56
C GLY A 73 4.18 14.94 16.31
N GLU A 74 4.24 16.08 15.60
CA GLU A 74 4.42 17.40 16.20
C GLU A 74 3.13 17.96 16.79
N GLU A 75 1.99 17.78 16.13
CA GLU A 75 0.71 18.40 16.53
C GLU A 75 -0.20 17.46 17.33
N LEU A 76 0.01 16.15 17.24
CA LEU A 76 -0.77 15.10 17.87
C LEU A 76 0.16 14.08 18.56
N PRO A 77 0.98 14.47 19.54
CA PRO A 77 2.03 13.62 20.11
C PRO A 77 1.47 12.35 20.79
N GLN A 78 0.21 12.37 21.25
CA GLN A 78 -0.47 11.22 21.86
C GLN A 78 -1.03 10.26 20.82
N ALA A 79 -1.24 10.73 19.59
CA ALA A 79 -1.87 9.92 18.55
C ALA A 79 -0.88 8.96 17.90
N ARG A 80 -1.32 7.73 17.68
CA ARG A 80 -0.54 6.73 16.99
C ARG A 80 -0.64 6.92 15.48
N ALA A 81 0.49 7.18 14.83
CA ALA A 81 0.60 7.23 13.38
C ALA A 81 0.62 5.81 12.80
N VAL A 82 -0.28 5.52 11.85
CA VAL A 82 -0.34 4.24 11.15
C VAL A 82 -0.32 4.47 9.63
N MET A 83 0.26 3.51 8.91
CA MET A 83 0.22 3.57 7.45
C MET A 83 -1.13 3.04 6.95
N ASP A 84 -1.74 3.77 6.01
CA ASP A 84 -2.95 3.31 5.34
C ASP A 84 -2.71 1.96 4.64
N PRO A 85 -3.49 0.91 4.98
CA PRO A 85 -3.39 -0.41 4.36
C PRO A 85 -3.53 -0.38 2.84
N PHE A 86 -4.40 0.48 2.31
CA PHE A 86 -4.55 0.65 0.86
C PHE A 86 -3.25 1.14 0.22
N HIS A 87 -2.55 2.05 0.88
CA HIS A 87 -1.26 2.54 0.38
C HIS A 87 -0.19 1.44 0.36
N VAL A 88 -0.14 0.59 1.38
CA VAL A 88 0.81 -0.54 1.44
C VAL A 88 0.53 -1.54 0.32
N VAL A 89 -0.73 -1.90 0.10
CA VAL A 89 -1.14 -2.81 -0.99
C VAL A 89 -0.84 -2.19 -2.36
N SER A 90 -1.10 -0.90 -2.54
CA SER A 90 -0.80 -0.15 -3.77
C SER A 90 0.71 -0.11 -4.06
N LEU A 91 1.54 0.06 -3.03
CA LEU A 91 2.99 0.00 -3.15
C LEU A 91 3.46 -1.38 -3.58
N ALA A 92 2.93 -2.45 -2.99
CA ALA A 92 3.25 -3.82 -3.37
C ALA A 92 2.83 -4.12 -4.82
N ALA A 93 1.65 -3.66 -5.24
CA ALA A 93 1.19 -3.74 -6.63
C ALA A 93 2.15 -3.03 -7.60
N SER A 94 2.63 -1.84 -7.22
CA SER A 94 3.60 -1.09 -8.00
C SER A 94 4.95 -1.83 -8.14
N LYS A 95 5.42 -2.46 -7.04
CA LYS A 95 6.66 -3.26 -7.04
C LYS A 95 6.51 -4.51 -7.89
N LEU A 96 5.38 -5.21 -7.83
CA LEU A 96 5.07 -6.32 -8.71
C LEU A 96 5.13 -5.91 -10.19
N ASP A 97 4.55 -4.74 -10.55
CA ASP A 97 4.59 -4.26 -11.94
C ASP A 97 6.01 -3.82 -12.36
N GLN A 98 6.82 -3.28 -11.44
CA GLN A 98 8.23 -2.97 -11.70
C GLN A 98 9.01 -4.26 -12.00
N CYS A 99 8.88 -5.31 -11.17
CA CYS A 99 9.48 -6.62 -11.37
C CYS A 99 9.07 -7.21 -12.72
N ARG A 100 7.77 -7.25 -13.01
CA ARG A 100 7.23 -7.72 -14.28
C ARG A 100 7.88 -7.00 -15.48
N ARG A 101 7.99 -5.67 -15.44
CA ARG A 101 8.60 -4.88 -16.53
C ARG A 101 10.09 -5.15 -16.67
N ARG A 102 10.80 -5.31 -15.56
CA ARG A 102 12.24 -5.63 -15.56
C ARG A 102 12.48 -6.99 -16.19
N ILE A 103 11.79 -8.03 -15.72
CA ILE A 103 11.90 -9.39 -16.25
C ILE A 103 11.50 -9.43 -17.73
N GLN A 104 10.41 -8.77 -18.11
CA GLN A 104 9.99 -8.68 -19.50
C GLN A 104 11.07 -8.05 -20.38
N ARG A 105 11.71 -6.96 -19.92
CA ARG A 105 12.81 -6.32 -20.66
C ARG A 105 14.02 -7.21 -20.75
N ALA A 106 14.37 -7.94 -19.67
CA ALA A 106 15.47 -8.88 -19.66
C ALA A 106 15.28 -10.01 -20.70
N ILE A 107 14.04 -10.53 -20.83
CA ILE A 107 13.71 -11.61 -21.77
C ILE A 107 13.63 -11.11 -23.22
N THR A 108 13.02 -9.94 -23.45
CA THR A 108 12.67 -9.49 -24.81
C THR A 108 13.59 -8.41 -25.37
N GLY A 109 14.50 -7.85 -24.57
CA GLY A 109 15.38 -6.73 -24.91
C GLY A 109 14.65 -5.40 -25.12
N ARG A 110 13.31 -5.36 -24.94
CA ARG A 110 12.47 -4.20 -25.28
C ARG A 110 11.31 -4.01 -24.30
N ARG A 111 10.63 -2.87 -24.46
CA ARG A 111 9.36 -2.61 -23.76
C ARG A 111 8.27 -3.57 -24.26
N GLY A 112 7.41 -4.02 -23.34
CA GLY A 112 6.35 -4.98 -23.60
C GLY A 112 5.36 -4.57 -24.69
N ARG A 113 5.00 -5.55 -25.53
CA ARG A 113 3.98 -5.44 -26.58
C ARG A 113 2.79 -6.36 -26.28
N ALA A 114 1.69 -6.16 -26.98
CA ALA A 114 0.44 -6.91 -26.78
C ALA A 114 0.61 -8.44 -26.89
N GLY A 115 1.56 -8.93 -27.70
CA GLY A 115 1.86 -10.36 -27.86
C GLY A 115 2.66 -10.99 -26.72
N ASP A 116 3.33 -10.19 -25.89
CA ASP A 116 4.21 -10.71 -24.84
C ASP A 116 3.40 -11.27 -23.66
N ARG A 117 3.73 -12.48 -23.19
CA ARG A 117 3.00 -13.18 -22.12
C ARG A 117 2.91 -12.33 -20.84
N LEU A 118 4.01 -11.78 -20.36
CA LEU A 118 4.05 -10.91 -19.17
C LEU A 118 3.26 -9.61 -19.36
N HIS A 119 3.25 -9.02 -20.56
CA HIS A 119 2.44 -7.83 -20.85
C HIS A 119 0.95 -8.15 -20.83
N ARG A 120 0.53 -9.28 -21.40
CA ARG A 120 -0.88 -9.75 -21.37
C ARG A 120 -1.36 -10.04 -19.97
N ALA A 121 -0.49 -10.62 -19.11
CA ALA A 121 -0.82 -10.96 -17.74
C ALA A 121 -0.93 -9.75 -16.77
N ARG A 122 -0.56 -8.53 -17.20
CA ARG A 122 -0.46 -7.36 -16.32
C ARG A 122 -1.70 -7.08 -15.46
N ARG A 123 -2.92 -7.28 -16.00
CA ARG A 123 -4.17 -7.06 -15.24
C ARG A 123 -4.46 -8.24 -14.33
N THR A 124 -4.25 -9.46 -14.80
CA THR A 124 -4.46 -10.70 -14.05
C THR A 124 -3.54 -10.75 -12.81
N LEU A 125 -2.29 -10.31 -12.93
CA LEU A 125 -1.35 -10.22 -11.81
C LEU A 125 -1.81 -9.25 -10.70
N HIS A 126 -2.61 -8.24 -11.03
CA HIS A 126 -3.19 -7.32 -10.03
C HIS A 126 -4.53 -7.81 -9.47
N THR A 127 -5.10 -8.86 -10.04
CA THR A 127 -6.34 -9.46 -9.52
C THR A 127 -6.03 -10.30 -8.28
N ARG A 128 -6.87 -10.18 -7.26
CA ARG A 128 -6.79 -11.05 -6.07
C ARG A 128 -7.01 -12.51 -6.46
N ALA A 129 -6.22 -13.43 -5.91
CA ALA A 129 -6.26 -14.85 -6.25
C ALA A 129 -7.68 -15.44 -6.17
N GLY A 130 -8.42 -15.15 -5.10
CA GLY A 130 -9.80 -15.63 -4.93
C GLY A 130 -10.87 -14.95 -5.82
N LEU A 131 -10.47 -14.10 -6.76
CA LEU A 131 -11.35 -13.46 -7.76
C LEU A 131 -10.94 -13.82 -9.19
N LEU A 132 -9.92 -14.66 -9.35
CA LEU A 132 -9.52 -15.15 -10.65
C LEU A 132 -10.56 -16.11 -11.20
N THR A 133 -10.85 -16.00 -12.49
CA THR A 133 -11.57 -17.04 -13.21
C THR A 133 -10.64 -18.23 -13.51
N ASP A 134 -11.21 -19.42 -13.78
CA ASP A 134 -10.42 -20.61 -14.12
C ASP A 134 -9.44 -20.34 -15.28
N ALA A 135 -9.91 -19.68 -16.35
CA ALA A 135 -9.08 -19.31 -17.48
C ALA A 135 -7.96 -18.31 -17.13
N GLN A 136 -8.15 -17.46 -16.10
CA GLN A 136 -7.10 -16.57 -15.60
C GLN A 136 -6.09 -17.33 -14.75
N THR A 137 -6.55 -18.28 -13.95
CA THR A 137 -5.72 -19.17 -13.12
C THR A 137 -4.81 -20.00 -14.01
N GLU A 138 -5.36 -20.72 -14.99
CA GLU A 138 -4.61 -21.51 -15.97
C GLU A 138 -3.56 -20.68 -16.72
N ARG A 139 -3.92 -19.44 -17.08
CA ARG A 139 -2.96 -18.52 -17.71
C ARG A 139 -1.82 -18.13 -16.81
N LEU A 140 -2.06 -17.94 -15.49
CA LEU A 140 -0.98 -17.65 -14.53
C LEU A 140 -0.13 -18.89 -14.28
N GLU A 141 -0.72 -20.09 -14.18
CA GLU A 141 0.01 -21.33 -14.05
C GLU A 141 0.95 -21.55 -15.23
N THR A 142 0.44 -21.40 -16.46
CA THR A 142 1.24 -21.46 -17.67
C THR A 142 2.35 -20.39 -17.70
N LEU A 143 2.07 -19.18 -17.18
CA LEU A 143 3.05 -18.12 -17.08
C LEU A 143 4.19 -18.48 -16.10
N PHE A 144 3.83 -19.02 -14.94
CA PHE A 144 4.75 -19.33 -13.86
C PHE A 144 5.50 -20.67 -14.05
N ALA A 145 5.05 -21.51 -14.98
CA ALA A 145 5.79 -22.71 -15.39
C ALA A 145 7.12 -22.39 -16.11
N ASP A 146 7.35 -21.16 -16.52
CA ASP A 146 8.59 -20.68 -17.11
C ASP A 146 9.48 -20.09 -16.01
N ASP A 147 10.61 -20.76 -15.71
CA ASP A 147 11.57 -20.37 -14.66
C ASP A 147 12.06 -18.93 -14.81
N ARG A 148 12.11 -18.39 -16.03
CA ARG A 148 12.47 -16.98 -16.27
C ARG A 148 11.49 -16.00 -15.61
N HIS A 149 10.30 -16.45 -15.25
CA HIS A 149 9.30 -15.66 -14.57
C HIS A 149 9.26 -15.87 -13.04
N ALA A 150 10.18 -16.66 -12.46
CA ALA A 150 10.21 -16.99 -11.03
C ALA A 150 10.19 -15.73 -10.12
N ALA A 151 10.93 -14.68 -10.50
CA ALA A 151 10.93 -13.41 -9.76
C ALA A 151 9.54 -12.73 -9.76
N VAL A 152 8.79 -12.83 -10.87
CA VAL A 152 7.43 -12.28 -10.97
C VAL A 152 6.46 -13.11 -10.13
N GLN A 153 6.59 -14.43 -10.15
CA GLN A 153 5.81 -15.34 -9.32
C GLN A 153 6.02 -15.07 -7.82
N ALA A 154 7.29 -14.94 -7.39
CA ALA A 154 7.62 -14.60 -6.01
C ALA A 154 7.02 -13.25 -5.58
N SER A 155 7.14 -12.22 -6.44
CA SER A 155 6.55 -10.89 -6.20
C SER A 155 5.02 -10.94 -6.13
N TRP A 156 4.38 -11.73 -6.98
CA TRP A 156 2.94 -11.96 -6.96
C TRP A 156 2.49 -12.66 -5.68
N GLY A 157 3.22 -13.67 -5.23
CA GLY A 157 2.95 -14.37 -3.98
C GLY A 157 3.02 -13.45 -2.75
N VAL A 158 4.00 -12.53 -2.70
CA VAL A 158 4.08 -11.49 -1.65
C VAL A 158 2.87 -10.56 -1.70
N TYR A 159 2.52 -10.07 -2.90
CA TYR A 159 1.37 -9.20 -3.10
C TYR A 159 0.05 -9.85 -2.65
N GLN A 160 -0.19 -11.12 -3.00
CA GLN A 160 -1.39 -11.87 -2.60
C GLN A 160 -1.47 -12.08 -1.09
N ARG A 161 -0.35 -12.46 -0.44
CA ARG A 161 -0.28 -12.62 1.02
C ARG A 161 -0.56 -11.31 1.75
N LEU A 162 -0.08 -10.19 1.21
CA LEU A 162 -0.35 -8.87 1.77
C LEU A 162 -1.84 -8.52 1.69
N ILE A 163 -2.47 -8.73 0.52
CA ILE A 163 -3.92 -8.53 0.36
C ILE A 163 -4.70 -9.40 1.37
N GLN A 164 -4.31 -10.67 1.51
CA GLN A 164 -4.96 -11.58 2.44
C GLN A 164 -4.88 -11.08 3.88
N ALA A 165 -3.69 -10.65 4.33
CA ALA A 165 -3.48 -10.14 5.67
C ALA A 165 -4.38 -8.93 5.99
N TYR A 166 -4.43 -7.96 5.07
CA TYR A 166 -5.25 -6.75 5.26
C TYR A 166 -6.76 -6.95 5.07
N ARG A 167 -7.19 -8.04 4.45
CA ARG A 167 -8.62 -8.37 4.29
C ARG A 167 -9.14 -9.34 5.35
N THR A 168 -8.28 -9.85 6.20
CA THR A 168 -8.68 -10.73 7.29
C THR A 168 -9.51 -9.94 8.30
N LYS A 169 -10.76 -10.38 8.55
CA LYS A 169 -11.70 -9.67 9.42
C LYS A 169 -11.30 -9.72 10.90
N GLU A 170 -10.61 -10.77 11.29
CA GLU A 170 -10.08 -10.94 12.63
C GLU A 170 -8.76 -10.17 12.76
N ALA A 171 -8.76 -9.12 13.58
CA ALA A 171 -7.60 -8.22 13.73
C ALA A 171 -6.33 -8.96 14.22
N GLY A 172 -6.49 -9.91 15.15
CA GLY A 172 -5.38 -10.73 15.66
C GLY A 172 -4.72 -11.56 14.57
N LEU A 173 -5.53 -12.25 13.76
CA LEU A 173 -5.06 -13.05 12.64
C LEU A 173 -4.44 -12.18 11.54
N GLY A 174 -5.05 -11.04 11.20
CA GLY A 174 -4.49 -10.10 10.23
C GLY A 174 -3.12 -9.59 10.63
N LYS A 175 -2.94 -9.24 11.92
CA LYS A 175 -1.65 -8.83 12.49
C LYS A 175 -0.62 -9.96 12.43
N TYR A 176 -1.01 -11.16 12.82
CA TYR A 176 -0.14 -12.35 12.75
C TYR A 176 0.32 -12.64 11.31
N LEU A 177 -0.58 -12.62 10.33
CA LEU A 177 -0.24 -12.83 8.92
C LEU A 177 0.70 -11.76 8.39
N THR A 178 0.48 -10.49 8.77
CA THR A 178 1.36 -9.38 8.41
C THR A 178 2.75 -9.57 8.99
N GLN A 179 2.85 -9.93 10.28
CA GLN A 179 4.13 -10.17 10.94
C GLN A 179 4.88 -11.34 10.29
N ARG A 180 4.21 -12.47 10.05
CA ARG A 180 4.80 -13.61 9.35
C ARG A 180 5.31 -13.25 7.95
N LEU A 181 4.56 -12.40 7.22
CA LEU A 181 5.00 -11.93 5.91
C LEU A 181 6.27 -11.09 6.05
N ILE A 182 6.32 -10.14 6.98
CA ILE A 182 7.50 -9.31 7.26
C ILE A 182 8.72 -10.18 7.59
N ASP A 183 8.54 -11.18 8.46
CA ASP A 183 9.63 -12.06 8.88
C ASP A 183 10.13 -12.92 7.72
N SER A 184 9.22 -13.44 6.89
CA SER A 184 9.59 -14.19 5.69
C SER A 184 10.34 -13.31 4.66
N LEU A 185 9.97 -12.04 4.54
CA LEU A 185 10.66 -11.09 3.67
C LEU A 185 12.06 -10.77 4.18
N LYS A 186 12.25 -10.61 5.50
CA LYS A 186 13.58 -10.40 6.10
C LYS A 186 14.53 -11.58 5.86
N GLN A 187 14.01 -12.81 5.94
CA GLN A 187 14.80 -14.02 5.69
C GLN A 187 15.15 -14.20 4.21
N ALA A 188 14.25 -13.82 3.30
CA ALA A 188 14.43 -13.97 1.84
C ALA A 188 15.19 -12.80 1.17
N ILE A 189 15.54 -11.74 1.93
CA ILE A 189 16.20 -10.53 1.39
C ILE A 189 17.51 -10.82 0.62
N PRO A 190 18.40 -11.72 1.04
CA PRO A 190 19.67 -11.92 0.34
C PRO A 190 19.51 -12.43 -1.10
N GLU A 191 18.48 -13.23 -1.39
CA GLU A 191 18.30 -13.93 -2.67
C GLU A 191 17.02 -13.52 -3.42
N GLY A 192 16.17 -12.67 -2.83
CA GLY A 192 14.89 -12.27 -3.43
C GLY A 192 15.02 -11.21 -4.52
N PRO A 193 13.98 -11.03 -5.35
CA PRO A 193 13.92 -9.94 -6.32
C PRO A 193 14.13 -8.57 -5.65
N GLU A 194 14.89 -7.70 -6.31
CA GLU A 194 15.23 -6.34 -5.82
C GLU A 194 14.00 -5.53 -5.39
N GLU A 195 12.89 -5.69 -6.08
CA GLU A 195 11.62 -5.04 -5.78
C GLU A 195 11.02 -5.52 -4.45
N ILE A 196 11.18 -6.81 -4.12
CA ILE A 196 10.75 -7.38 -2.85
C ILE A 196 11.65 -6.89 -1.72
N GLN A 197 12.96 -6.83 -1.94
CA GLN A 197 13.91 -6.28 -0.97
C GLN A 197 13.54 -4.83 -0.61
N THR A 198 13.22 -4.02 -1.60
CA THR A 198 12.77 -2.64 -1.39
C THR A 198 11.42 -2.58 -0.65
N LEU A 199 10.50 -3.49 -0.97
CA LEU A 199 9.22 -3.58 -0.29
C LEU A 199 9.40 -3.97 1.20
N ALA A 200 10.31 -4.88 1.50
CA ALA A 200 10.58 -5.34 2.87
C ALA A 200 11.12 -4.23 3.78
N LYS A 201 11.91 -3.30 3.26
CA LYS A 201 12.45 -2.16 4.02
C LYS A 201 11.33 -1.21 4.48
N THR A 202 10.34 -0.95 3.65
CA THR A 202 9.27 0.01 3.93
C THR A 202 8.35 -0.40 5.11
N PRO A 203 7.83 -1.65 5.21
CA PRO A 203 7.08 -2.10 6.38
C PRO A 203 7.93 -2.30 7.62
N THR A 204 9.21 -2.70 7.44
CA THR A 204 10.09 -3.01 8.58
C THR A 204 10.47 -1.75 9.36
N GLU A 205 10.75 -0.64 8.68
CA GLU A 205 11.02 0.66 9.29
C GLU A 205 9.77 1.25 9.98
N ARG A 206 8.58 0.71 9.67
CA ARG A 206 7.28 1.19 10.14
C ARG A 206 6.40 0.10 10.78
N ALA A 207 6.96 -1.08 11.04
CA ALA A 207 6.23 -2.19 11.67
C ALA A 207 5.78 -1.85 13.10
N SER A 208 6.48 -0.94 13.79
CA SER A 208 6.04 -0.33 15.05
C SER A 208 4.74 0.49 14.89
N ASP A 209 4.45 0.93 13.67
CA ASP A 209 3.32 1.78 13.34
C ASP A 209 2.09 0.98 12.83
N THR A 210 2.19 -0.37 12.74
CA THR A 210 1.09 -1.21 12.25
C THR A 210 0.42 -1.94 13.41
N PRO A 211 -0.61 -1.37 14.01
CA PRO A 211 -1.51 -2.12 14.85
C PRO A 211 -2.64 -2.68 14.01
N GLY A 212 -3.17 -3.80 14.44
CA GLY A 212 -4.41 -4.27 13.89
C GLY A 212 -5.44 -3.15 13.82
N LEU A 213 -5.96 -2.88 12.63
CA LEU A 213 -7.19 -2.14 12.49
C LEU A 213 -8.28 -2.90 13.25
N PRO A 214 -9.16 -2.23 13.97
CA PRO A 214 -10.26 -2.84 14.67
C PRO A 214 -11.21 -3.57 13.72
#